data_9194fcc9a49ce95af8f311695ae04987
#
_entry.id   9194fcc9a49ce95af8f311695ae04987
#
_cell.length_a   1.000
_cell.length_b   1.000
_cell.length_c   1.000
_cell.angle_alpha   90.00
_cell.angle_beta   90.00
_cell.angle_gamma   90.00
#
_symmetry.space_group_name_H-M   'P 1'
#
loop_
_entity.id
_entity.type
_entity.pdbx_description
1 polymer ?
#
loop_
_entity_poly.entity_id
_entity_poly.type
_entity_poly.pdbx_seq_one_letter_code
_entity_poly.pdbx_strand_id
1 'polypeptide(L)'
;MAENGRSLFFSGDYYDCARVHARDPIEGIRANLAVLDCDYGMQPGSASRDAQVDALIAAISEALADGRPVILPVPRYGRGLGILTYICERLPETDIFADRHFITELGHMDATAMWVRPQVQDMLSGKFIRAIPEDFVALGVYFVCDPQLDDIKTRRLVRRLLICGGRVIFTGTVEPNTHASLLLHAGKAQLLRYSVHCTQADMLRIAAQNHFDQIIAYNSDFAPTKKVYEV
;
A
#
# COMPACT_ATOMS: atom_id res chain seq x y z
N MET A 1 23.71 -7.78 -12.70
CA MET A 1 25.09 -8.17 -12.34
C MET A 1 25.46 -9.40 -13.13
N ALA A 2 26.65 -9.48 -13.67
CA ALA A 2 27.17 -10.66 -14.36
C ALA A 2 28.58 -10.97 -13.84
N GLU A 3 28.81 -12.20 -13.42
CA GLU A 3 30.10 -12.70 -12.97
C GLU A 3 30.33 -14.10 -13.52
N ASN A 4 31.52 -14.37 -14.04
CA ASN A 4 31.86 -15.68 -14.67
C ASN A 4 30.87 -16.13 -15.74
N GLY A 5 30.31 -15.22 -16.55
CA GLY A 5 29.33 -15.52 -17.59
C GLY A 5 27.94 -15.86 -17.10
N ARG A 6 27.68 -15.76 -15.78
CA ARG A 6 26.35 -15.90 -15.18
C ARG A 6 25.79 -14.53 -14.82
N SER A 7 24.47 -14.35 -15.04
CA SER A 7 23.76 -13.12 -14.77
C SER A 7 22.62 -13.32 -13.80
N LEU A 8 22.46 -12.36 -12.90
CA LEU A 8 21.37 -12.29 -11.94
C LEU A 8 20.55 -11.02 -12.19
N PHE A 9 19.24 -11.17 -12.27
CA PHE A 9 18.28 -10.10 -12.22
C PHE A 9 17.54 -10.11 -10.87
N PHE A 10 17.41 -8.94 -10.24
CA PHE A 10 16.65 -8.77 -9.00
C PHE A 10 15.68 -7.61 -9.18
N SER A 11 14.37 -7.88 -9.07
CA SER A 11 13.34 -6.85 -9.26
C SER A 11 13.29 -5.83 -8.10
N GLY A 12 13.74 -6.21 -6.91
CA GLY A 12 13.37 -5.50 -5.69
C GLY A 12 11.86 -5.58 -5.47
N ASP A 13 11.36 -4.77 -4.56
CA ASP A 13 9.92 -4.57 -4.39
C ASP A 13 9.37 -3.92 -5.66
N TYR A 14 8.57 -4.67 -6.41
CA TYR A 14 8.10 -4.25 -7.71
C TYR A 14 6.59 -4.44 -7.81
N TYR A 15 5.94 -3.43 -8.36
CA TYR A 15 4.53 -3.51 -8.69
C TYR A 15 4.23 -2.82 -10.02
N ASP A 16 3.71 -3.60 -10.94
CA ASP A 16 3.49 -3.23 -12.33
C ASP A 16 2.51 -2.06 -12.52
N CYS A 17 1.49 -2.01 -11.69
CA CYS A 17 0.44 -1.00 -11.74
C CYS A 17 0.60 0.04 -10.63
N ALA A 18 1.84 0.43 -10.28
CA ALA A 18 2.07 1.48 -9.29
C ALA A 18 1.31 2.76 -9.66
N ARG A 19 0.44 3.21 -8.75
CA ARG A 19 -0.49 4.31 -9.01
C ARG A 19 0.21 5.67 -9.06
N VAL A 20 1.15 5.89 -8.15
CA VAL A 20 1.76 7.21 -7.92
C VAL A 20 3.00 7.40 -8.79
N HIS A 21 3.94 6.46 -8.70
CA HIS A 21 5.22 6.58 -9.36
C HIS A 21 5.22 5.93 -10.74
N ALA A 22 5.85 6.61 -11.69
CA ALA A 22 6.23 6.01 -12.96
C ALA A 22 7.37 5.00 -12.71
N ARG A 23 7.46 4.00 -13.55
CA ARG A 23 8.49 2.98 -13.49
C ARG A 23 8.74 2.41 -14.89
N ASP A 24 9.92 1.85 -15.06
CA ASP A 24 10.23 1.11 -16.27
C ASP A 24 9.65 -0.31 -16.22
N PRO A 25 9.10 -0.82 -17.32
CA PRO A 25 8.64 -2.20 -17.39
C PRO A 25 9.81 -3.17 -17.28
N ILE A 26 9.58 -4.34 -16.67
CA ILE A 26 10.52 -5.45 -16.66
C ILE A 26 10.24 -6.31 -17.90
N GLU A 27 10.87 -6.00 -19.01
CA GLU A 27 10.68 -6.71 -20.29
C GLU A 27 11.97 -6.79 -21.11
N GLY A 28 12.11 -7.84 -21.91
CA GLY A 28 13.26 -8.06 -22.79
C GLY A 28 14.56 -8.38 -22.05
N ILE A 29 14.53 -8.68 -20.77
CA ILE A 29 15.70 -8.98 -19.93
C ILE A 29 16.12 -10.43 -20.13
N ARG A 30 17.44 -10.66 -20.17
CA ARG A 30 18.05 -12.00 -20.18
C ARG A 30 18.89 -12.19 -18.93
N ALA A 31 18.60 -13.22 -18.15
CA ALA A 31 19.41 -13.60 -16.99
C ALA A 31 19.32 -15.10 -16.70
N ASN A 32 20.39 -15.68 -16.15
CA ASN A 32 20.36 -17.08 -15.73
C ASN A 32 19.48 -17.28 -14.50
N LEU A 33 19.44 -16.29 -13.61
CA LEU A 33 18.58 -16.33 -12.44
C LEU A 33 17.84 -15.00 -12.29
N ALA A 34 16.53 -15.06 -12.09
CA ALA A 34 15.72 -13.91 -11.67
C ALA A 34 15.19 -14.13 -10.25
N VAL A 35 15.25 -13.08 -9.43
CA VAL A 35 14.57 -12.99 -8.14
C VAL A 35 13.49 -11.94 -8.30
N LEU A 36 12.23 -12.36 -8.30
CA LEU A 36 11.08 -11.51 -8.60
C LEU A 36 10.19 -11.32 -7.35
N ASP A 37 9.71 -10.10 -7.17
CA ASP A 37 8.74 -9.79 -6.12
C ASP A 37 7.45 -10.58 -6.29
N CYS A 38 6.97 -11.20 -5.20
CA CYS A 38 5.73 -11.97 -5.16
C CYS A 38 5.20 -12.05 -3.70
N ASP A 39 5.05 -10.90 -3.04
CA ASP A 39 4.70 -10.80 -1.61
C ASP A 39 3.37 -11.51 -1.27
N TYR A 40 2.41 -11.46 -2.17
CA TYR A 40 1.10 -12.10 -1.91
C TYR A 40 1.09 -13.59 -2.23
N GLY A 41 2.26 -14.16 -2.48
CA GLY A 41 2.48 -15.57 -2.62
C GLY A 41 1.74 -16.19 -3.79
N MET A 42 1.87 -17.50 -3.86
CA MET A 42 1.25 -18.37 -4.87
C MET A 42 -0.20 -18.73 -4.50
N GLN A 43 -0.91 -17.88 -3.75
CA GLN A 43 -2.30 -18.17 -3.37
C GLN A 43 -3.23 -17.89 -4.55
N PRO A 44 -3.85 -18.92 -5.15
CA PRO A 44 -4.90 -18.71 -6.12
C PRO A 44 -6.11 -18.09 -5.40
N GLY A 45 -6.66 -17.01 -5.96
CA GLY A 45 -7.92 -16.43 -5.47
C GLY A 45 -7.81 -15.17 -4.64
N SER A 46 -6.66 -14.50 -4.59
CA SER A 46 -6.62 -13.14 -4.07
C SER A 46 -7.50 -12.23 -4.96
N ALA A 47 -8.33 -11.40 -4.34
CA ALA A 47 -9.14 -10.42 -5.05
C ALA A 47 -8.25 -9.56 -5.95
N SER A 48 -8.75 -9.21 -7.14
CA SER A 48 -8.03 -8.30 -8.04
C SER A 48 -7.76 -6.97 -7.34
N ARG A 49 -6.75 -6.24 -7.81
CA ARG A 49 -6.43 -4.91 -7.28
C ARG A 49 -7.65 -3.99 -7.30
N ASP A 50 -8.39 -3.99 -8.40
CA ASP A 50 -9.56 -3.13 -8.54
C ASP A 50 -10.63 -3.51 -7.52
N ALA A 51 -10.89 -4.80 -7.31
CA ALA A 51 -11.81 -5.25 -6.28
C ALA A 51 -11.35 -4.87 -4.85
N GLN A 52 -10.04 -4.89 -4.57
CA GLN A 52 -9.51 -4.42 -3.28
C GLN A 52 -9.74 -2.92 -3.09
N VAL A 53 -9.48 -2.12 -4.14
CA VAL A 53 -9.73 -0.68 -4.13
C VAL A 53 -11.21 -0.39 -3.96
N ASP A 54 -12.08 -1.07 -4.70
CA ASP A 54 -13.52 -0.90 -4.62
C ASP A 54 -14.04 -1.19 -3.21
N ALA A 55 -13.61 -2.28 -2.59
CA ALA A 55 -13.97 -2.63 -1.23
C ALA A 55 -13.50 -1.58 -0.21
N LEU A 56 -12.27 -1.08 -0.36
CA LEU A 56 -11.73 -0.06 0.52
C LEU A 56 -12.50 1.27 0.39
N ILE A 57 -12.72 1.75 -0.83
CA ILE A 57 -13.44 3.00 -1.08
C ILE A 57 -14.91 2.89 -0.64
N ALA A 58 -15.56 1.76 -0.87
CA ALA A 58 -16.92 1.52 -0.40
C ALA A 58 -17.01 1.59 1.14
N ALA A 59 -16.08 0.95 1.85
CA ALA A 59 -16.04 0.96 3.32
C ALA A 59 -15.78 2.37 3.88
N ILE A 60 -14.91 3.16 3.23
CA ILE A 60 -14.66 4.55 3.60
C ILE A 60 -15.92 5.39 3.35
N SER A 61 -16.52 5.29 2.16
CA SER A 61 -17.73 6.04 1.78
C SER A 61 -18.89 5.75 2.72
N GLU A 62 -19.14 4.49 3.05
CA GLU A 62 -20.17 4.07 4.00
C GLU A 62 -19.94 4.67 5.39
N ALA A 63 -18.69 4.61 5.90
CA ALA A 63 -18.37 5.17 7.20
C ALA A 63 -18.62 6.68 7.25
N LEU A 64 -18.17 7.41 6.22
CA LEU A 64 -18.35 8.86 6.13
C LEU A 64 -19.84 9.24 6.00
N ALA A 65 -20.62 8.50 5.21
CA ALA A 65 -22.06 8.69 5.08
C ALA A 65 -22.82 8.51 6.41
N ASP A 66 -22.32 7.62 7.28
CA ASP A 66 -22.82 7.40 8.63
C ASP A 66 -22.31 8.45 9.66
N GLY A 67 -21.57 9.47 9.22
CA GLY A 67 -20.95 10.47 10.09
C GLY A 67 -19.77 9.94 10.91
N ARG A 68 -19.15 8.84 10.49
CA ARG A 68 -18.03 8.17 11.18
C ARG A 68 -16.69 8.49 10.51
N PRO A 69 -15.75 9.12 11.21
CA PRO A 69 -14.41 9.34 10.68
C PRO A 69 -13.67 8.00 10.47
N VAL A 70 -12.76 7.98 9.49
CA VAL A 70 -11.96 6.80 9.16
C VAL A 70 -10.48 7.07 9.42
N ILE A 71 -9.79 6.16 10.09
CA ILE A 71 -8.33 6.20 10.22
C ILE A 71 -7.70 5.05 9.44
N LEU A 72 -6.67 5.40 8.67
CA LEU A 72 -5.86 4.53 7.85
C LEU A 72 -4.42 4.55 8.38
N PRO A 73 -4.03 3.58 9.22
CA PRO A 73 -2.63 3.36 9.55
C PRO A 73 -1.90 2.81 8.32
N VAL A 74 -0.89 3.54 7.85
CA VAL A 74 -0.16 3.22 6.60
C VAL A 74 1.35 3.28 6.83
N PRO A 75 2.16 2.59 6.01
CA PRO A 75 3.59 2.81 5.99
C PRO A 75 3.91 4.25 5.59
N ARG A 76 5.06 4.74 6.00
CA ARG A 76 5.53 6.09 5.67
C ARG A 76 5.62 6.34 4.16
N TYR A 77 5.92 5.30 3.37
CA TYR A 77 6.12 5.41 1.93
C TYR A 77 5.14 4.54 1.14
N GLY A 78 4.81 4.98 -0.07
CA GLY A 78 4.13 4.21 -1.11
C GLY A 78 2.63 4.02 -0.90
N ARG A 79 2.22 3.08 -0.05
CA ARG A 79 0.82 2.64 0.07
C ARG A 79 -0.16 3.76 0.38
N GLY A 80 0.16 4.62 1.34
CA GLY A 80 -0.70 5.72 1.76
C GLY A 80 -0.98 6.71 0.62
N LEU A 81 0.04 7.06 -0.16
CA LEU A 81 -0.11 7.95 -1.32
C LEU A 81 -0.99 7.32 -2.40
N GLY A 82 -0.84 6.03 -2.67
CA GLY A 82 -1.69 5.32 -3.61
C GLY A 82 -3.16 5.33 -3.19
N ILE A 83 -3.45 5.08 -1.91
CA ILE A 83 -4.82 5.15 -1.37
C ILE A 83 -5.37 6.57 -1.45
N LEU A 84 -4.57 7.58 -1.08
CA LEU A 84 -4.95 8.97 -1.16
C LEU A 84 -5.43 9.37 -2.56
N THR A 85 -4.72 8.93 -3.61
CA THR A 85 -5.11 9.25 -5.00
C THR A 85 -6.48 8.67 -5.35
N TYR A 86 -6.82 7.47 -4.88
CA TYR A 86 -8.16 6.91 -5.10
C TYR A 86 -9.24 7.65 -4.31
N ILE A 87 -8.94 8.10 -3.10
CA ILE A 87 -9.88 8.94 -2.32
C ILE A 87 -10.10 10.28 -3.02
N CYS A 88 -9.05 10.95 -3.50
CA CYS A 88 -9.18 12.20 -4.24
C CYS A 88 -10.02 12.04 -5.52
N GLU A 89 -9.87 10.91 -6.23
CA GLU A 89 -10.60 10.63 -7.46
C GLU A 89 -12.07 10.26 -7.22
N ARG A 90 -12.35 9.41 -6.23
CA ARG A 90 -13.67 8.80 -6.04
C ARG A 90 -14.51 9.45 -4.95
N LEU A 91 -13.86 10.17 -4.02
CA LEU A 91 -14.49 10.87 -2.90
C LEU A 91 -13.90 12.30 -2.78
N PRO A 92 -14.03 13.15 -3.84
CA PRO A 92 -13.30 14.41 -3.95
C PRO A 92 -13.62 15.42 -2.83
N GLU A 93 -14.85 15.38 -2.29
CA GLU A 93 -15.31 16.28 -1.23
C GLU A 93 -14.86 15.86 0.19
N THR A 94 -14.15 14.74 0.29
CA THR A 94 -13.73 14.23 1.61
C THR A 94 -12.62 15.09 2.20
N ASP A 95 -12.79 15.50 3.45
CA ASP A 95 -11.72 16.12 4.24
C ASP A 95 -10.64 15.09 4.57
N ILE A 96 -9.39 15.47 4.32
CA ILE A 96 -8.22 14.63 4.59
C ILE A 96 -7.41 15.24 5.72
N PHE A 97 -7.11 14.41 6.72
CA PHE A 97 -6.23 14.74 7.83
C PHE A 97 -5.02 13.81 7.81
N ALA A 98 -3.84 14.34 8.06
CA ALA A 98 -2.64 13.53 8.05
C ALA A 98 -1.67 13.92 9.17
N ASP A 99 -0.87 12.95 9.63
CA ASP A 99 0.22 13.23 10.51
C ASP A 99 1.37 13.95 9.78
N ARG A 100 2.30 14.49 10.56
CA ARG A 100 3.44 15.24 10.00
C ARG A 100 4.30 14.40 9.05
N HIS A 101 4.42 13.10 9.28
CA HIS A 101 5.25 12.21 8.47
C HIS A 101 4.63 12.02 7.09
N PHE A 102 3.32 11.84 7.03
CA PHE A 102 2.58 11.74 5.79
C PHE A 102 2.62 13.07 5.00
N ILE A 103 2.45 14.22 5.69
CA ILE A 103 2.56 15.55 5.06
C ILE A 103 3.97 15.80 4.51
N THR A 104 5.01 15.38 5.24
CA THR A 104 6.39 15.47 4.77
C THR A 104 6.61 14.62 3.52
N GLU A 105 6.03 13.42 3.48
CA GLU A 105 6.13 12.53 2.30
C GLU A 105 5.46 13.14 1.06
N LEU A 106 4.32 13.78 1.22
CA LEU A 106 3.68 14.54 0.15
C LEU A 106 4.60 15.67 -0.38
N GLY A 107 5.26 16.40 0.52
CA GLY A 107 6.21 17.43 0.13
C GLY A 107 7.43 16.88 -0.64
N HIS A 108 7.84 15.64 -0.37
CA HIS A 108 8.91 14.99 -1.13
C HIS A 108 8.50 14.66 -2.58
N MET A 109 7.21 14.55 -2.88
CA MET A 109 6.74 14.32 -4.24
C MET A 109 7.13 15.48 -5.19
N ASP A 110 7.16 16.72 -4.70
CA ASP A 110 7.60 17.87 -5.51
C ASP A 110 9.09 17.76 -5.86
N ALA A 111 9.91 17.30 -4.91
CA ALA A 111 11.35 17.10 -5.14
C ALA A 111 11.65 15.91 -6.08
N THR A 112 10.73 14.98 -6.21
CA THR A 112 10.82 13.77 -7.04
C THR A 112 9.82 13.76 -8.19
N ALA A 113 9.36 14.95 -8.62
CA ALA A 113 8.27 15.11 -9.60
C ALA A 113 8.50 14.33 -10.91
N MET A 114 9.77 14.17 -11.34
CA MET A 114 10.12 13.39 -12.53
C MET A 114 9.71 11.89 -12.44
N TRP A 115 9.53 11.37 -11.23
CA TRP A 115 9.12 9.98 -10.98
C TRP A 115 7.62 9.84 -10.68
N VAL A 116 6.93 10.96 -10.44
CA VAL A 116 5.49 10.97 -10.16
C VAL A 116 4.73 11.06 -11.47
N ARG A 117 3.68 10.28 -11.60
CA ARG A 117 2.80 10.37 -12.77
C ARG A 117 2.15 11.76 -12.85
N PRO A 118 2.19 12.45 -14.00
CA PRO A 118 1.65 13.82 -14.13
C PRO A 118 0.20 13.94 -13.63
N GLN A 119 -0.65 12.97 -13.95
CA GLN A 119 -2.06 12.96 -13.53
C GLN A 119 -2.23 12.91 -12.01
N VAL A 120 -1.30 12.25 -11.30
CA VAL A 120 -1.28 12.18 -9.83
C VAL A 120 -0.80 13.50 -9.25
N GLN A 121 0.21 14.09 -9.84
CA GLN A 121 0.73 15.40 -9.42
C GLN A 121 -0.35 16.46 -9.52
N ASP A 122 -1.04 16.56 -10.65
CA ASP A 122 -2.16 17.49 -10.86
C ASP A 122 -3.29 17.27 -9.85
N MET A 123 -3.65 16.01 -9.60
CA MET A 123 -4.70 15.64 -8.65
C MET A 123 -4.37 16.05 -7.21
N LEU A 124 -3.13 15.83 -6.78
CA LEU A 124 -2.71 16.09 -5.40
C LEU A 124 -2.37 17.57 -5.15
N SER A 125 -1.91 18.31 -6.17
CA SER A 125 -1.59 19.74 -6.06
C SER A 125 -2.80 20.60 -5.70
N GLY A 126 -4.01 20.18 -6.09
CA GLY A 126 -5.26 20.86 -5.76
C GLY A 126 -5.91 20.40 -4.45
N LYS A 127 -5.39 19.35 -3.81
CA LYS A 127 -6.03 18.78 -2.62
C LYS A 127 -5.46 19.37 -1.34
N PHE A 128 -6.33 20.00 -0.55
CA PHE A 128 -5.96 20.51 0.76
C PHE A 128 -5.94 19.40 1.79
N ILE A 129 -4.77 19.10 2.35
CA ILE A 129 -4.57 18.11 3.40
C ILE A 129 -4.24 18.85 4.70
N ARG A 130 -5.03 18.57 5.73
CA ARG A 130 -4.92 19.23 7.02
C ARG A 130 -4.09 18.42 8.00
N ALA A 131 -3.36 19.10 8.88
CA ALA A 131 -2.78 18.45 10.04
C ALA A 131 -3.88 17.88 10.94
N ILE A 132 -3.59 16.74 11.58
CA ILE A 132 -4.53 16.11 12.51
C ILE A 132 -4.80 17.05 13.69
N PRO A 133 -6.08 17.40 13.99
CA PRO A 133 -6.41 18.24 15.12
C PRO A 133 -6.06 17.58 16.46
N GLU A 134 -5.54 18.36 17.41
CA GLU A 134 -5.17 17.84 18.73
C GLU A 134 -6.40 17.70 19.65
N ASP A 135 -7.36 18.63 19.60
CA ASP A 135 -8.42 18.78 20.60
C ASP A 135 -9.76 18.18 20.21
N PHE A 136 -10.02 17.93 18.93
CA PHE A 136 -11.30 17.42 18.44
C PHE A 136 -11.12 16.36 17.37
N VAL A 137 -12.22 15.67 17.04
CA VAL A 137 -12.31 14.72 15.91
C VAL A 137 -13.28 15.31 14.91
N ALA A 138 -12.78 15.61 13.70
CA ALA A 138 -13.60 16.04 12.58
C ALA A 138 -14.02 14.82 11.74
N LEU A 139 -15.09 14.96 10.97
CA LEU A 139 -15.47 13.96 9.97
C LEU A 139 -14.47 14.02 8.82
N GLY A 140 -13.95 12.87 8.40
CA GLY A 140 -12.98 12.77 7.30
C GLY A 140 -12.12 11.51 7.40
N VAL A 141 -11.10 11.46 6.55
CA VAL A 141 -10.13 10.35 6.51
C VAL A 141 -8.80 10.80 7.09
N TYR A 142 -8.27 10.00 8.01
CA TYR A 142 -7.04 10.26 8.75
C TYR A 142 -5.93 9.32 8.30
N PHE A 143 -4.84 9.84 7.77
CA PHE A 143 -3.63 9.09 7.45
C PHE A 143 -2.61 9.22 8.56
N VAL A 144 -2.14 8.08 9.09
CA VAL A 144 -1.08 8.03 10.10
C VAL A 144 0.01 7.06 9.68
N CYS A 145 1.27 7.51 9.74
CA CYS A 145 2.43 6.72 9.35
C CYS A 145 2.89 5.77 10.48
N ASP A 146 1.99 4.91 10.92
CA ASP A 146 2.22 3.95 12.00
C ASP A 146 1.35 2.70 11.79
N PRO A 147 1.73 1.80 10.86
CA PRO A 147 0.89 0.69 10.43
C PRO A 147 0.62 -0.35 11.53
N GLN A 148 1.49 -0.44 12.54
CA GLN A 148 1.33 -1.38 13.65
C GLN A 148 0.78 -0.72 14.93
N LEU A 149 0.58 0.60 14.91
CA LEU A 149 0.14 1.41 16.06
C LEU A 149 1.12 1.32 17.24
N ASP A 150 2.41 1.45 16.96
CA ASP A 150 3.47 1.36 17.97
C ASP A 150 3.63 2.66 18.77
N ASP A 151 3.34 3.81 18.15
CA ASP A 151 3.43 5.11 18.79
C ASP A 151 2.23 5.37 19.72
N ILE A 152 2.52 5.82 20.93
CA ILE A 152 1.51 6.16 21.95
C ILE A 152 0.58 7.29 21.49
N LYS A 153 1.06 8.26 20.72
CA LYS A 153 0.23 9.36 20.20
C LYS A 153 -0.77 8.84 19.19
N THR A 154 -0.34 7.95 18.28
CA THR A 154 -1.22 7.28 17.32
C THR A 154 -2.28 6.45 18.03
N ARG A 155 -1.90 5.68 19.06
CA ARG A 155 -2.88 4.92 19.88
C ARG A 155 -3.91 5.81 20.57
N ARG A 156 -3.50 6.98 21.09
CA ARG A 156 -4.43 7.95 21.67
C ARG A 156 -5.39 8.51 20.63
N LEU A 157 -4.92 8.83 19.44
CA LEU A 157 -5.75 9.28 18.33
C LEU A 157 -6.76 8.20 17.93
N VAL A 158 -6.31 6.95 17.70
CA VAL A 158 -7.18 5.82 17.39
C VAL A 158 -8.26 5.64 18.45
N ARG A 159 -7.89 5.72 19.74
CA ARG A 159 -8.87 5.64 20.83
C ARG A 159 -9.91 6.75 20.77
N ARG A 160 -9.49 8.00 20.52
CA ARG A 160 -10.43 9.13 20.37
C ARG A 160 -11.41 8.92 19.21
N LEU A 161 -10.88 8.48 18.05
CA LEU A 161 -11.69 8.19 16.86
C LEU A 161 -12.71 7.08 17.16
N LEU A 162 -12.29 5.99 17.80
CA LEU A 162 -13.19 4.88 18.17
C LEU A 162 -14.29 5.33 19.18
N ILE A 163 -13.98 6.20 20.13
CA ILE A 163 -14.97 6.79 21.06
C ILE A 163 -16.03 7.59 20.29
N CYS A 164 -15.65 8.28 19.23
CA CYS A 164 -16.57 9.01 18.34
C CYS A 164 -17.26 8.11 17.30
N GLY A 165 -17.19 6.78 17.44
CA GLY A 165 -17.78 5.85 16.48
C GLY A 165 -16.99 5.65 15.18
N GLY A 166 -15.78 6.20 15.10
CA GLY A 166 -14.92 6.11 13.91
C GLY A 166 -14.50 4.68 13.60
N ARG A 167 -14.05 4.46 12.36
CA ARG A 167 -13.56 3.16 11.86
C ARG A 167 -12.03 3.17 11.71
N VAL A 168 -11.40 2.05 12.06
CA VAL A 168 -9.98 1.78 11.82
C VAL A 168 -9.89 0.75 10.71
N ILE A 169 -9.16 1.08 9.62
CA ILE A 169 -9.00 0.17 8.49
C ILE A 169 -7.51 -0.02 8.23
N PHE A 170 -7.02 -1.23 8.44
CA PHE A 170 -5.67 -1.64 8.03
C PHE A 170 -5.68 -2.06 6.57
N THR A 171 -4.63 -1.70 5.84
CA THR A 171 -4.55 -1.92 4.38
C THR A 171 -3.37 -2.81 3.97
N GLY A 172 -2.57 -3.24 4.91
CA GLY A 172 -1.42 -4.12 4.71
C GLY A 172 -1.29 -5.18 5.78
N THR A 173 -0.13 -5.79 5.85
CA THR A 173 0.17 -6.82 6.84
C THR A 173 0.12 -6.24 8.25
N VAL A 174 -0.56 -6.96 9.14
CA VAL A 174 -0.63 -6.65 10.57
C VAL A 174 0.16 -7.73 11.31
N GLU A 175 1.22 -7.29 11.97
CA GLU A 175 2.13 -8.17 12.69
C GLU A 175 1.49 -8.71 13.97
N PRO A 176 1.76 -9.99 14.32
CA PRO A 176 1.32 -10.55 15.60
C PRO A 176 1.85 -9.74 16.81
N ASN A 177 1.08 -9.73 17.89
CA ASN A 177 1.43 -9.06 19.15
C ASN A 177 1.60 -7.53 19.07
N THR A 178 1.10 -6.89 18.03
CA THR A 178 1.04 -5.43 17.91
C THR A 178 -0.30 -4.88 18.41
N HIS A 179 -0.36 -3.57 18.60
CA HIS A 179 -1.64 -2.92 18.95
C HIS A 179 -2.66 -3.03 17.80
N ALA A 180 -2.18 -3.04 16.56
CA ALA A 180 -3.00 -3.27 15.38
C ALA A 180 -3.68 -4.66 15.42
N SER A 181 -2.90 -5.72 15.73
CA SER A 181 -3.45 -7.07 15.85
C SER A 181 -4.48 -7.20 16.97
N LEU A 182 -4.28 -6.53 18.10
CA LEU A 182 -5.24 -6.50 19.20
C LEU A 182 -6.58 -5.87 18.79
N LEU A 183 -6.56 -4.77 18.00
CA LEU A 183 -7.78 -4.15 17.51
C LEU A 183 -8.54 -5.02 16.52
N LEU A 184 -7.84 -5.74 15.63
CA LEU A 184 -8.45 -6.69 14.71
C LEU A 184 -9.11 -7.85 15.46
N HIS A 185 -8.41 -8.48 16.39
CA HIS A 185 -8.97 -9.58 17.19
C HIS A 185 -10.16 -9.15 18.05
N ALA A 186 -10.16 -7.90 18.53
CA ALA A 186 -11.27 -7.33 19.28
C ALA A 186 -12.46 -6.89 18.40
N GLY A 187 -12.41 -7.08 17.09
CA GLY A 187 -13.45 -6.62 16.15
C GLY A 187 -13.60 -5.08 16.08
N LYS A 188 -12.58 -4.33 16.52
CA LYS A 188 -12.57 -2.86 16.53
C LYS A 188 -11.90 -2.24 15.30
N ALA A 189 -11.40 -3.06 14.41
CA ALA A 189 -10.79 -2.65 13.15
C ALA A 189 -11.12 -3.65 12.04
N GLN A 190 -10.98 -3.20 10.79
CA GLN A 190 -11.08 -4.04 9.59
C GLN A 190 -9.71 -4.18 8.92
N LEU A 191 -9.49 -5.28 8.24
CA LEU A 191 -8.38 -5.46 7.31
C LEU A 191 -8.94 -5.51 5.88
N LEU A 192 -8.69 -4.46 5.11
CA LEU A 192 -9.03 -4.38 3.69
C LEU A 192 -7.74 -4.19 2.92
N ARG A 193 -7.23 -5.25 2.33
CA ARG A 193 -5.92 -5.23 1.66
C ARG A 193 -5.89 -4.22 0.50
N TYR A 194 -4.79 -3.51 0.42
CA TYR A 194 -4.39 -2.70 -0.72
C TYR A 194 -2.98 -3.13 -1.12
N SER A 195 -2.93 -3.98 -2.13
CA SER A 195 -1.67 -4.61 -2.58
C SER A 195 -0.72 -3.59 -3.23
N VAL A 196 0.56 -3.64 -2.87
CA VAL A 196 1.64 -2.79 -3.40
C VAL A 196 2.81 -3.60 -3.98
N HIS A 197 2.67 -4.90 -4.02
CA HIS A 197 3.62 -5.86 -4.57
C HIS A 197 2.98 -6.69 -5.67
N CYS A 198 3.80 -7.38 -6.46
CA CYS A 198 3.33 -8.30 -7.48
C CYS A 198 2.57 -9.49 -6.89
N THR A 199 1.53 -9.88 -7.59
CA THR A 199 0.84 -11.15 -7.41
C THR A 199 1.56 -12.27 -8.18
N GLN A 200 1.14 -13.51 -7.96
CA GLN A 200 1.60 -14.63 -8.80
C GLN A 200 1.36 -14.39 -10.31
N ALA A 201 0.19 -13.86 -10.65
CA ALA A 201 -0.14 -13.60 -12.05
C ALA A 201 0.78 -12.53 -12.66
N ASP A 202 1.14 -11.49 -11.90
CA ASP A 202 2.10 -10.47 -12.34
C ASP A 202 3.49 -11.06 -12.51
N MET A 203 3.96 -11.88 -11.57
CA MET A 203 5.25 -12.55 -11.66
C MET A 203 5.32 -13.47 -12.90
N LEU A 204 4.28 -14.26 -13.14
CA LEU A 204 4.22 -15.15 -14.31
C LEU A 204 4.18 -14.37 -15.63
N ARG A 205 3.49 -13.22 -15.66
CA ARG A 205 3.47 -12.33 -16.82
C ARG A 205 4.85 -11.72 -17.07
N ILE A 206 5.54 -11.26 -16.02
CA ILE A 206 6.92 -10.77 -16.12
C ILE A 206 7.84 -11.88 -16.62
N ALA A 207 7.70 -13.10 -16.10
CA ALA A 207 8.47 -14.25 -16.54
C ALA A 207 8.29 -14.51 -18.05
N ALA A 208 7.05 -14.46 -18.55
CA ALA A 208 6.74 -14.69 -19.96
C ALA A 208 7.26 -13.58 -20.90
N GLN A 209 7.49 -12.36 -20.40
CA GLN A 209 8.01 -11.22 -21.16
C GLN A 209 9.54 -11.15 -21.19
N ASN A 210 10.22 -12.10 -20.52
CA ASN A 210 11.66 -12.09 -20.33
C ASN A 210 12.26 -13.49 -20.63
N HIS A 211 13.57 -13.58 -20.58
CA HIS A 211 14.31 -14.83 -20.80
C HIS A 211 15.13 -15.16 -19.55
N PHE A 212 14.51 -15.85 -18.59
CA PHE A 212 15.16 -16.31 -17.37
C PHE A 212 15.29 -17.83 -17.40
N ASP A 213 16.47 -18.38 -17.05
CA ASP A 213 16.64 -19.83 -16.95
C ASP A 213 15.97 -20.36 -15.66
N GLN A 214 16.01 -19.57 -14.58
CA GLN A 214 15.40 -19.89 -13.30
C GLN A 214 14.79 -18.64 -12.64
N ILE A 215 13.69 -18.84 -11.90
CA ILE A 215 13.03 -17.77 -11.16
C ILE A 215 12.85 -18.18 -9.69
N ILE A 216 13.20 -17.26 -8.79
CA ILE A 216 12.90 -17.36 -7.36
C ILE A 216 11.85 -16.29 -7.02
N ALA A 217 10.72 -16.70 -6.43
CA ALA A 217 9.76 -15.77 -5.85
C ALA A 217 10.33 -15.20 -4.55
N TYR A 218 10.37 -13.87 -4.46
CA TYR A 218 10.86 -13.10 -3.33
C TYR A 218 9.69 -12.48 -2.57
N ASN A 219 9.85 -12.17 -1.29
CA ASN A 219 8.80 -11.63 -0.42
C ASN A 219 7.56 -12.52 -0.27
N SER A 220 7.66 -13.79 -0.56
CA SER A 220 6.54 -14.72 -0.47
C SER A 220 6.46 -15.28 0.95
N ASP A 221 5.28 -15.23 1.59
CA ASP A 221 4.99 -15.84 2.90
C ASP A 221 5.16 -17.38 2.94
N PHE A 222 5.46 -17.99 1.81
CA PHE A 222 5.77 -19.41 1.73
C PHE A 222 7.21 -19.67 2.18
N ALA A 223 7.41 -19.69 3.49
CA ALA A 223 8.57 -20.33 4.09
C ALA A 223 8.62 -21.83 3.70
N PRO A 224 9.72 -22.41 3.67
CA PRO A 224 11.03 -22.20 3.05
C PRO A 224 11.29 -23.11 1.86
N THR A 225 10.29 -23.53 1.12
CA THR A 225 10.50 -24.22 -0.15
C THR A 225 10.77 -23.15 -1.20
N LYS A 226 12.06 -22.88 -1.41
CA LYS A 226 12.52 -22.22 -2.63
C LYS A 226 11.96 -22.99 -3.82
N LYS A 227 10.77 -22.59 -4.29
CA LYS A 227 10.29 -23.11 -5.55
C LYS A 227 11.07 -22.36 -6.62
N VAL A 228 12.12 -23.02 -7.11
CA VAL A 228 12.78 -22.64 -8.35
C VAL A 228 11.81 -23.05 -9.46
N TYR A 229 11.34 -22.10 -10.22
CA TYR A 229 10.55 -22.38 -11.42
C TYR A 229 11.53 -22.50 -12.57
N GLU A 230 11.60 -23.67 -13.18
CA GLU A 230 12.20 -23.84 -14.49
C GLU A 230 11.19 -23.33 -15.53
N VAL A 231 11.63 -22.45 -16.41
CA VAL A 231 10.82 -21.82 -17.47
C VAL A 231 11.05 -22.54 -18.77
#